data_63a2c72f81f0aaf55a969169350922be
#
_entry.id   63a2c72f81f0aaf55a969169350922be
#
_cell.length_a   1.000
_cell.length_b   1.000
_cell.length_c   1.000
_cell.angle_alpha   90.00
_cell.angle_beta   90.00
_cell.angle_gamma   90.00
#
_symmetry.space_group_name_H-M   'P 1'
#
loop_
_entity.id
_entity.type
_entity.pdbx_description
1 polymer ?
#
loop_
_entity_poly.entity_id
_entity_poly.type
_entity_poly.pdbx_seq_one_letter_code
_entity_poly.pdbx_strand_id
1 'polypeptide(L)'
;ERYWSTLVDPSDVDESNQLLSIANITRQYNLDSKMPEKDREMFSKLFSQRQAVNTSEGLDENAGIHSESLDAKNVLHAYDQMMRNFDRARIPAQGRILYVDTGTYYMLKDAEAINRTIIVGDPQNINRSVRSLDEVTIVPVPEDLFQTKFDFSNGSKTVDDAKQIKMMLIFNGVQISPEKYDFVGLDAPAAANSGNWLYYEQSYDDVLLLKPKFKGIEFFIAEKDTHG
;
A
#
# COMPACT_ATOMS: atom_id res chain seq x y z
N GLU A 1 -6.24 -16.44 -0.30
CA GLU A 1 -5.92 -17.37 -1.39
C GLU A 1 -6.05 -16.69 -2.72
N ARG A 2 -5.05 -16.88 -3.56
CA ARG A 2 -5.04 -16.38 -4.92
C ARG A 2 -4.54 -17.46 -5.86
N TYR A 3 -5.18 -17.60 -7.00
CA TYR A 3 -4.72 -18.43 -8.09
C TYR A 3 -4.88 -17.71 -9.43
N TRP A 4 -3.98 -18.01 -10.34
CA TRP A 4 -4.01 -17.52 -11.71
C TRP A 4 -3.48 -18.56 -12.66
N SER A 5 -4.10 -18.69 -13.83
CA SER A 5 -3.65 -19.61 -14.87
C SER A 5 -3.81 -18.99 -16.25
N THR A 6 -2.92 -19.33 -17.15
CA THR A 6 -3.03 -18.97 -18.57
C THR A 6 -2.59 -20.12 -19.46
N LEU A 7 -3.21 -20.22 -20.63
CA LEU A 7 -2.82 -21.12 -21.69
C LEU A 7 -1.99 -20.35 -22.72
N VAL A 8 -0.87 -20.93 -23.13
CA VAL A 8 0.01 -20.37 -24.16
C VAL A 8 0.06 -21.33 -25.33
N ASP A 9 -0.40 -20.88 -26.50
CA ASP A 9 -0.39 -21.69 -27.72
C ASP A 9 1.04 -21.85 -28.25
N PRO A 10 1.52 -23.09 -28.46
CA PRO A 10 2.84 -23.33 -29.02
C PRO A 10 3.03 -22.73 -30.42
N SER A 11 1.96 -22.53 -31.18
CA SER A 11 2.02 -21.97 -32.53
C SER A 11 2.28 -20.46 -32.55
N ASP A 12 1.94 -19.76 -31.46
CA ASP A 12 2.11 -18.31 -31.32
C ASP A 12 3.53 -17.94 -30.85
N VAL A 13 4.32 -18.92 -30.45
CA VAL A 13 5.65 -18.71 -29.87
C VAL A 13 6.67 -19.59 -30.59
N ASP A 14 7.71 -18.97 -31.14
CA ASP A 14 8.86 -19.69 -31.69
C ASP A 14 9.48 -20.59 -30.60
N GLU A 15 9.76 -21.86 -30.91
CA GLU A 15 10.22 -22.87 -29.93
C GLU A 15 11.45 -22.42 -29.13
N SER A 16 12.32 -21.57 -29.69
CA SER A 16 13.49 -21.01 -29.02
C SER A 16 13.16 -19.93 -27.97
N ASN A 17 11.99 -19.29 -28.05
CA ASN A 17 11.56 -18.16 -27.22
C ASN A 17 10.42 -18.47 -26.24
N GLN A 18 9.89 -19.68 -26.23
CA GLN A 18 8.71 -20.06 -25.48
C GLN A 18 8.82 -19.82 -23.96
N LEU A 19 9.93 -20.21 -23.36
CA LEU A 19 10.19 -19.96 -21.94
C LEU A 19 10.32 -18.47 -21.63
N LEU A 20 10.94 -17.70 -22.52
CA LEU A 20 11.06 -16.25 -22.40
C LEU A 20 9.70 -15.56 -22.50
N SER A 21 8.83 -16.03 -23.37
CA SER A 21 7.47 -15.47 -23.53
C SER A 21 6.61 -15.73 -22.29
N ILE A 22 6.64 -16.95 -21.74
CA ILE A 22 5.94 -17.29 -20.50
C ILE A 22 6.46 -16.45 -19.33
N ALA A 23 7.79 -16.34 -19.19
CA ALA A 23 8.39 -15.51 -18.16
C ALA A 23 8.01 -14.02 -18.30
N ASN A 24 7.91 -13.50 -19.50
CA ASN A 24 7.48 -12.13 -19.77
C ASN A 24 6.01 -11.91 -19.43
N ILE A 25 5.11 -12.85 -19.82
CA ILE A 25 3.69 -12.80 -19.49
C ILE A 25 3.50 -12.82 -17.97
N THR A 26 4.18 -13.73 -17.28
CA THR A 26 4.12 -13.84 -15.82
C THR A 26 4.62 -12.57 -15.14
N ARG A 27 5.77 -12.03 -15.61
CA ARG A 27 6.31 -10.79 -15.08
C ARG A 27 5.33 -9.62 -15.26
N GLN A 28 4.71 -9.50 -16.43
CA GLN A 28 3.75 -8.45 -16.72
C GLN A 28 2.51 -8.58 -15.84
N TYR A 29 1.97 -9.79 -15.69
CA TYR A 29 0.84 -10.06 -14.80
C TYR A 29 1.16 -9.69 -13.34
N ASN A 30 2.36 -10.04 -12.86
CA ASN A 30 2.77 -9.72 -11.50
C ASN A 30 2.85 -8.20 -11.29
N LEU A 31 3.38 -7.45 -12.26
CA LEU A 31 3.48 -6.00 -12.18
C LEU A 31 2.14 -5.29 -12.29
N ASP A 32 1.27 -5.74 -13.21
CA ASP A 32 0.03 -5.03 -13.54
C ASP A 32 -1.14 -5.43 -12.63
N SER A 33 -1.10 -6.64 -12.05
CA SER A 33 -2.24 -7.19 -11.31
C SER A 33 -1.88 -7.65 -9.90
N LYS A 34 -0.91 -8.56 -9.75
CA LYS A 34 -0.63 -9.21 -8.45
C LYS A 34 -0.08 -8.24 -7.40
N MET A 35 0.93 -7.42 -7.76
CA MET A 35 1.51 -6.45 -6.83
C MET A 35 0.52 -5.35 -6.43
N PRO A 36 -0.16 -4.67 -7.36
CA PRO A 36 -1.17 -3.68 -6.99
C PRO A 36 -2.30 -4.23 -6.12
N GLU A 37 -2.72 -5.48 -6.35
CA GLU A 37 -3.74 -6.12 -5.53
C GLU A 37 -3.24 -6.41 -4.11
N LYS A 38 -2.00 -6.90 -3.94
CA LYS A 38 -1.36 -7.08 -2.62
C LYS A 38 -1.24 -5.76 -1.86
N ASP A 39 -0.89 -4.68 -2.53
CA ASP A 39 -0.80 -3.34 -1.92
C ASP A 39 -2.18 -2.85 -1.47
N ARG A 40 -3.21 -2.99 -2.30
CA ARG A 40 -4.61 -2.66 -1.93
C ARG A 40 -5.08 -3.47 -0.73
N GLU A 41 -4.79 -4.77 -0.71
CA GLU A 41 -5.11 -5.64 0.42
C GLU A 41 -4.40 -5.17 1.70
N MET A 42 -3.10 -4.88 1.63
CA MET A 42 -2.31 -4.45 2.77
C MET A 42 -2.93 -3.19 3.41
N PHE A 43 -3.15 -2.14 2.65
CA PHE A 43 -3.64 -0.87 3.18
C PHE A 43 -5.06 -0.99 3.74
N SER A 44 -5.99 -1.57 2.99
CA SER A 44 -7.38 -1.70 3.41
C SER A 44 -7.54 -2.64 4.61
N LYS A 45 -6.78 -3.71 4.64
CA LYS A 45 -6.83 -4.70 5.73
C LYS A 45 -6.23 -4.16 7.03
N LEU A 46 -5.12 -3.44 6.97
CA LEU A 46 -4.55 -2.76 8.13
C LEU A 46 -5.51 -1.72 8.69
N PHE A 47 -6.21 -0.97 7.82
CA PHE A 47 -7.22 -0.01 8.23
C PHE A 47 -8.38 -0.70 8.97
N SER A 48 -8.98 -1.72 8.37
CA SER A 48 -10.11 -2.45 8.99
C SER A 48 -9.71 -3.16 10.28
N GLN A 49 -8.51 -3.75 10.34
CA GLN A 49 -8.01 -4.38 11.56
C GLN A 49 -7.72 -3.35 12.67
N ARG A 50 -7.27 -2.15 12.32
CA ARG A 50 -7.09 -1.08 13.29
C ARG A 50 -8.43 -0.71 13.96
N GLN A 51 -9.49 -0.56 13.17
CA GLN A 51 -10.84 -0.32 13.70
C GLN A 51 -11.34 -1.47 14.57
N ALA A 52 -11.19 -2.71 14.11
CA ALA A 52 -11.59 -3.90 14.85
C ALA A 52 -10.87 -4.03 16.21
N VAL A 53 -9.56 -3.73 16.25
CA VAL A 53 -8.78 -3.74 17.50
C VAL A 53 -9.23 -2.61 18.41
N ASN A 54 -9.47 -1.39 17.91
CA ASN A 54 -10.00 -0.29 18.71
C ASN A 54 -11.29 -0.69 19.43
N THR A 55 -12.25 -1.25 18.69
CA THR A 55 -13.53 -1.73 19.24
C THR A 55 -13.29 -2.83 20.28
N SER A 56 -12.38 -3.78 20.02
CA SER A 56 -12.09 -4.88 20.95
C SER A 56 -11.42 -4.42 22.26
N GLU A 57 -10.72 -3.28 22.23
CA GLU A 57 -10.10 -2.65 23.40
C GLU A 57 -11.03 -1.63 24.12
N GLY A 58 -12.28 -1.50 23.67
CA GLY A 58 -13.25 -0.56 24.23
C GLY A 58 -12.94 0.90 23.92
N LEU A 59 -12.17 1.18 22.89
CA LEU A 59 -11.88 2.50 22.38
C LEU A 59 -12.90 2.91 21.30
N ASP A 60 -12.93 4.22 20.99
CA ASP A 60 -13.62 4.68 19.78
C ASP A 60 -13.08 3.97 18.55
N GLU A 61 -13.95 3.51 17.65
CA GLU A 61 -13.56 2.80 16.41
C GLU A 61 -12.54 3.58 15.61
N ASN A 62 -12.65 4.91 15.61
CA ASN A 62 -11.76 5.81 14.88
C ASN A 62 -10.58 6.34 15.72
N ALA A 63 -10.29 5.77 16.89
CA ALA A 63 -9.14 6.15 17.68
C ALA A 63 -7.82 5.96 16.88
N GLY A 64 -7.07 7.05 16.63
CA GLY A 64 -5.89 7.05 15.75
C GLY A 64 -6.21 7.02 14.25
N ILE A 65 -7.45 7.37 13.90
CA ILE A 65 -7.91 7.61 12.53
C ILE A 65 -8.47 9.03 12.48
N HIS A 66 -7.83 9.89 11.70
CA HIS A 66 -8.15 11.30 11.59
C HIS A 66 -8.84 11.58 10.26
N SER A 67 -9.82 12.48 10.22
CA SER A 67 -10.57 12.82 9.01
C SER A 67 -10.79 14.33 8.93
N GLU A 68 -9.72 15.06 8.64
CA GLU A 68 -9.77 16.51 8.44
C GLU A 68 -9.33 16.83 7.02
N SER A 69 -9.80 17.97 6.49
CA SER A 69 -9.31 18.46 5.19
C SER A 69 -7.85 18.88 5.30
N LEU A 70 -7.02 18.38 4.41
CA LEU A 70 -5.59 18.68 4.35
C LEU A 70 -5.30 19.72 3.26
N ASP A 71 -4.45 20.67 3.60
CA ASP A 71 -3.85 21.65 2.70
C ASP A 71 -2.35 21.86 3.00
N ALA A 72 -1.68 22.66 2.17
CA ALA A 72 -0.26 22.93 2.34
C ALA A 72 0.10 23.66 3.66
N LYS A 73 -0.89 24.24 4.36
CA LYS A 73 -0.67 24.97 5.63
C LYS A 73 -0.79 24.05 6.84
N ASN A 74 -1.68 23.05 6.79
CA ASN A 74 -1.99 22.19 7.93
C ASN A 74 -1.38 20.77 7.84
N VAL A 75 -0.92 20.34 6.67
CA VAL A 75 -0.40 18.98 6.44
C VAL A 75 0.76 18.62 7.36
N LEU A 76 1.67 19.58 7.67
CA LEU A 76 2.76 19.35 8.63
C LEU A 76 2.24 19.25 10.07
N HIS A 77 1.24 20.05 10.44
CA HIS A 77 0.62 19.96 11.74
C HIS A 77 -0.09 18.60 11.96
N ALA A 78 -0.74 18.10 10.91
CA ALA A 78 -1.36 16.76 10.91
C ALA A 78 -0.31 15.67 11.10
N TYR A 79 0.80 15.74 10.38
CA TYR A 79 1.95 14.84 10.56
C TYR A 79 2.50 14.90 11.97
N ASP A 80 2.77 16.11 12.51
CA ASP A 80 3.26 16.30 13.87
C ASP A 80 2.30 15.77 14.94
N GLN A 81 1.01 15.79 14.67
CA GLN A 81 0.01 15.21 15.57
C GLN A 81 0.14 13.69 15.64
N MET A 82 0.30 13.02 14.51
CA MET A 82 0.53 11.57 14.45
C MET A 82 1.85 11.21 15.15
N MET A 83 2.92 11.97 14.91
CA MET A 83 4.21 11.76 15.55
C MET A 83 4.12 11.91 17.08
N ARG A 84 3.42 12.94 17.57
CA ARG A 84 3.18 13.12 19.02
C ARG A 84 2.40 11.97 19.64
N ASN A 85 1.45 11.40 18.92
CA ASN A 85 0.68 10.25 19.40
C ASN A 85 1.59 9.02 19.50
N PHE A 86 2.47 8.80 18.53
CA PHE A 86 3.47 7.72 18.57
C PHE A 86 4.41 7.88 19.76
N ASP A 87 4.90 9.09 20.03
CA ASP A 87 5.79 9.36 21.16
C ASP A 87 5.06 9.11 22.50
N ARG A 88 3.82 9.57 22.64
CA ARG A 88 2.97 9.28 23.81
C ARG A 88 2.71 7.77 23.99
N ALA A 89 2.58 7.04 22.89
CA ALA A 89 2.44 5.59 22.89
C ALA A 89 3.77 4.85 23.12
N ARG A 90 4.89 5.57 23.24
CA ARG A 90 6.25 5.03 23.40
C ARG A 90 6.68 4.15 22.22
N ILE A 91 6.26 4.49 21.02
CA ILE A 91 6.71 3.81 19.81
C ILE A 91 8.11 4.32 19.44
N PRO A 92 9.09 3.45 19.18
CA PRO A 92 10.45 3.87 18.82
C PRO A 92 10.45 4.83 17.62
N ALA A 93 11.33 5.83 17.64
CA ALA A 93 11.47 6.78 16.55
C ALA A 93 12.06 6.09 15.29
N GLN A 94 13.06 5.26 15.49
CA GLN A 94 13.67 4.51 14.39
C GLN A 94 12.73 3.42 13.87
N GLY A 95 12.58 3.34 12.55
CA GLY A 95 11.73 2.33 11.89
C GLY A 95 10.27 2.78 11.68
N ARG A 96 9.98 4.07 11.84
CA ARG A 96 8.72 4.66 11.42
C ARG A 96 8.73 4.93 9.91
N ILE A 97 7.63 4.63 9.25
CA ILE A 97 7.43 4.84 7.81
C ILE A 97 6.12 5.61 7.63
N LEU A 98 6.16 6.66 6.81
CA LEU A 98 4.99 7.43 6.43
C LEU A 98 4.63 7.12 4.97
N TYR A 99 3.53 6.43 4.76
CA TYR A 99 2.92 6.31 3.45
C TYR A 99 2.00 7.49 3.21
N VAL A 100 2.08 8.09 2.03
CA VAL A 100 1.28 9.27 1.66
C VAL A 100 0.72 9.12 0.27
N ASP A 101 -0.51 9.59 0.03
CA ASP A 101 -1.03 9.68 -1.32
C ASP A 101 -0.28 10.73 -2.14
N THR A 102 -0.39 10.64 -3.46
CA THR A 102 0.33 11.54 -4.37
C THR A 102 -0.04 13.01 -4.10
N GLY A 103 -1.31 13.32 -3.87
CA GLY A 103 -1.75 14.69 -3.58
C GLY A 103 -1.14 15.26 -2.30
N THR A 104 -1.21 14.50 -1.21
CA THR A 104 -0.63 14.89 0.08
C THR A 104 0.90 14.99 0.03
N TYR A 105 1.57 14.13 -0.78
CA TYR A 105 3.01 14.24 -0.99
C TYR A 105 3.42 15.58 -1.62
N TYR A 106 2.64 16.08 -2.59
CA TYR A 106 2.89 17.40 -3.17
C TYR A 106 2.55 18.53 -2.18
N MET A 107 1.50 18.38 -1.36
CA MET A 107 1.22 19.35 -0.28
C MET A 107 2.38 19.43 0.73
N LEU A 108 3.00 18.30 1.09
CA LEU A 108 4.21 18.28 1.94
C LEU A 108 5.38 19.02 1.27
N LYS A 109 5.59 18.86 -0.03
CA LYS A 109 6.63 19.60 -0.76
C LYS A 109 6.40 21.10 -0.82
N ASP A 110 5.14 21.51 -0.89
CA ASP A 110 4.76 22.92 -1.00
C ASP A 110 4.58 23.58 0.36
N ALA A 111 4.67 22.82 1.46
CA ALA A 111 4.53 23.35 2.81
C ALA A 111 5.61 24.42 3.10
N GLU A 112 5.19 25.61 3.52
CA GLU A 112 6.07 26.77 3.72
C GLU A 112 7.19 26.50 4.73
N ALA A 113 6.94 25.69 5.75
CA ALA A 113 7.93 25.37 6.78
C ALA A 113 9.09 24.54 6.21
N ILE A 114 8.84 23.65 5.25
CA ILE A 114 9.88 22.89 4.55
C ILE A 114 10.65 23.78 3.57
N ASN A 115 9.96 24.65 2.85
CA ASN A 115 10.58 25.56 1.89
C ASN A 115 11.55 26.57 2.54
N ARG A 116 11.37 26.90 3.84
CA ARG A 116 12.29 27.77 4.59
C ARG A 116 13.58 27.08 5.01
N THR A 117 13.62 25.77 5.02
CA THR A 117 14.79 24.98 5.47
C THR A 117 15.68 24.52 4.31
N ILE A 118 15.31 24.79 3.05
CA ILE A 118 16.18 24.55 1.91
C ILE A 118 17.29 25.59 1.94
N ILE A 119 18.41 25.22 2.58
CA ILE A 119 19.66 25.98 2.51
C ILE A 119 20.08 25.96 1.03
N VAL A 120 20.08 27.14 0.43
CA VAL A 120 20.58 27.38 -0.92
C VAL A 120 22.09 27.14 -0.93
N GLY A 121 22.48 25.89 -1.10
CA GLY A 121 23.86 25.48 -1.25
C GLY A 121 24.05 24.80 -2.61
N ASP A 122 24.12 25.53 -3.62
CA ASP A 122 24.44 25.25 -5.02
C ASP A 122 23.26 25.55 -5.97
N PRO A 123 23.33 26.62 -6.77
CA PRO A 123 22.24 27.05 -7.66
C PRO A 123 21.98 26.12 -8.86
N GLN A 124 22.74 25.03 -9.01
CA GLN A 124 22.62 24.16 -10.17
C GLN A 124 21.78 22.88 -9.98
N ASN A 125 21.41 22.51 -8.72
CA ASN A 125 20.63 21.29 -8.46
C ASN A 125 19.64 21.49 -7.31
N ILE A 126 18.48 22.07 -7.58
CA ILE A 126 17.37 22.12 -6.61
C ILE A 126 16.67 20.75 -6.60
N ASN A 127 17.08 19.87 -5.68
CA ASN A 127 16.37 18.61 -5.46
C ASN A 127 15.19 18.84 -4.50
N ARG A 128 13.97 18.94 -5.03
CA ARG A 128 12.72 19.14 -4.27
C ARG A 128 12.09 17.84 -3.76
N SER A 129 12.81 16.73 -3.73
CA SER A 129 12.26 15.48 -3.22
C SER A 129 12.32 15.44 -1.69
N VAL A 130 11.17 15.31 -1.03
CA VAL A 130 11.07 15.05 0.41
C VAL A 130 11.09 13.53 0.61
N ARG A 131 12.23 12.98 1.01
CA ARG A 131 12.40 11.53 1.22
C ARG A 131 12.30 11.13 2.69
N SER A 132 12.54 12.04 3.60
CA SER A 132 12.41 11.82 5.04
C SER A 132 12.08 13.11 5.77
N LEU A 133 11.32 13.00 6.84
CA LEU A 133 11.04 14.04 7.84
C LEU A 133 11.30 13.40 9.20
N ASP A 134 12.09 14.06 10.06
CA ASP A 134 12.40 13.59 11.42
C ASP A 134 12.86 12.11 11.47
N GLU A 135 13.73 11.69 10.54
CA GLU A 135 14.18 10.30 10.36
C GLU A 135 13.11 9.32 9.90
N VAL A 136 11.87 9.75 9.66
CA VAL A 136 10.79 8.95 9.11
C VAL A 136 10.91 8.88 7.59
N THR A 137 10.94 7.67 7.04
CA THR A 137 10.95 7.45 5.59
C THR A 137 9.59 7.77 5.01
N ILE A 138 9.53 8.63 3.98
CA ILE A 138 8.29 8.96 3.28
C ILE A 138 8.20 8.16 1.99
N VAL A 139 7.09 7.45 1.81
CA VAL A 139 6.80 6.60 0.65
C VAL A 139 5.53 7.11 -0.03
N PRO A 140 5.63 7.73 -1.21
CA PRO A 140 4.46 8.11 -1.98
C PRO A 140 3.77 6.87 -2.56
N VAL A 141 2.45 6.82 -2.46
CA VAL A 141 1.59 5.73 -2.93
C VAL A 141 0.57 6.28 -3.93
N PRO A 142 0.34 5.62 -5.08
CA PRO A 142 -0.74 5.97 -5.99
C PRO A 142 -2.10 5.96 -5.30
N GLU A 143 -2.96 6.90 -5.64
CA GLU A 143 -4.27 7.09 -4.97
C GLU A 143 -5.18 5.88 -5.13
N ASP A 144 -5.13 5.20 -6.28
CA ASP A 144 -5.93 4.01 -6.58
C ASP A 144 -5.56 2.77 -5.75
N LEU A 145 -4.37 2.75 -5.15
CA LEU A 145 -3.91 1.70 -4.24
C LEU A 145 -4.18 2.01 -2.77
N PHE A 146 -4.42 3.28 -2.44
CA PHE A 146 -4.37 3.78 -1.07
C PHE A 146 -5.75 4.17 -0.54
N GLN A 147 -6.65 3.18 -0.43
CA GLN A 147 -8.01 3.38 0.03
C GLN A 147 -8.36 2.47 1.20
N THR A 148 -9.41 2.85 1.94
CA THR A 148 -9.83 2.14 3.16
C THR A 148 -10.51 0.81 2.90
N LYS A 149 -11.02 0.59 1.67
CA LYS A 149 -11.82 -0.61 1.36
C LYS A 149 -11.79 -0.94 -0.12
N PHE A 150 -11.67 -2.23 -0.41
CA PHE A 150 -11.77 -2.81 -1.76
C PHE A 150 -12.65 -4.05 -1.76
N ASP A 151 -13.20 -4.37 -2.92
CA ASP A 151 -13.84 -5.66 -3.22
C ASP A 151 -12.83 -6.58 -3.91
N PHE A 152 -12.54 -7.70 -3.27
CA PHE A 152 -11.61 -8.72 -3.75
C PHE A 152 -12.31 -9.96 -4.32
N SER A 153 -13.61 -9.92 -4.55
CA SER A 153 -14.37 -11.07 -5.07
C SER A 153 -14.00 -11.41 -6.51
N ASN A 154 -13.63 -10.42 -7.30
CA ASN A 154 -13.20 -10.61 -8.69
C ASN A 154 -12.16 -9.52 -9.06
N GLY A 155 -10.91 -9.78 -8.73
CA GLY A 155 -9.84 -8.78 -8.76
C GLY A 155 -9.86 -7.89 -7.53
N SER A 156 -9.39 -6.64 -7.67
CA SER A 156 -9.40 -5.63 -6.60
C SER A 156 -10.03 -4.35 -7.10
N LYS A 157 -11.28 -4.09 -6.73
CA LYS A 157 -12.03 -2.91 -7.14
C LYS A 157 -12.36 -2.04 -5.94
N THR A 158 -12.26 -0.72 -6.12
CA THR A 158 -12.73 0.23 -5.13
C THR A 158 -14.25 0.12 -4.98
N VAL A 159 -14.73 0.18 -3.76
CA VAL A 159 -16.18 0.21 -3.44
C VAL A 159 -16.63 1.65 -3.19
N ASP A 160 -17.93 1.93 -3.39
CA ASP A 160 -18.49 3.30 -3.32
C ASP A 160 -18.36 3.95 -1.93
N ASP A 161 -18.26 3.14 -0.86
CA ASP A 161 -18.08 3.61 0.51
C ASP A 161 -16.61 3.69 0.95
N ALA A 162 -15.67 3.41 0.05
CA ALA A 162 -14.25 3.57 0.32
C ALA A 162 -13.89 5.05 0.48
N LYS A 163 -12.95 5.32 1.38
CA LYS A 163 -12.36 6.65 1.57
C LYS A 163 -10.89 6.61 1.17
N GLN A 164 -10.43 7.72 0.59
CA GLN A 164 -9.01 7.89 0.28
C GLN A 164 -8.21 7.99 1.58
N ILE A 165 -7.20 7.15 1.74
CA ILE A 165 -6.19 7.33 2.79
C ILE A 165 -5.24 8.43 2.30
N LYS A 166 -5.03 9.46 3.12
CA LYS A 166 -4.13 10.58 2.81
C LYS A 166 -2.73 10.34 3.36
N MET A 167 -2.67 9.85 4.59
CA MET A 167 -1.43 9.46 5.26
C MET A 167 -1.65 8.20 6.09
N MET A 168 -0.63 7.34 6.14
CA MET A 168 -0.55 6.23 7.09
C MET A 168 0.85 6.23 7.71
N LEU A 169 0.93 6.56 8.99
CA LEU A 169 2.14 6.43 9.77
C LEU A 169 2.16 5.04 10.42
N ILE A 170 3.20 4.28 10.15
CA ILE A 170 3.34 2.92 10.68
C ILE A 170 4.75 2.67 11.23
N PHE A 171 4.84 1.94 12.32
CA PHE A 171 6.10 1.41 12.85
C PHE A 171 6.38 0.02 12.29
N ASN A 172 7.59 -0.22 11.83
CA ASN A 172 8.02 -1.48 11.17
C ASN A 172 7.86 -2.73 12.04
N GLY A 173 7.34 -2.87 13.07
CA GLY A 173 7.13 -4.09 13.87
C GLY A 173 5.68 -4.28 14.27
N VAL A 174 4.77 -3.53 13.63
CA VAL A 174 3.34 -3.52 13.96
C VAL A 174 2.56 -4.52 13.13
N GLN A 175 3.03 -4.78 11.92
CA GLN A 175 2.42 -5.74 11.02
C GLN A 175 3.34 -6.93 10.76
N ILE A 176 2.73 -8.04 10.40
CA ILE A 176 3.38 -9.19 9.77
C ILE A 176 2.60 -9.57 8.52
N SER A 177 3.34 -9.96 7.48
CA SER A 177 2.75 -10.43 6.23
C SER A 177 3.21 -11.86 5.99
N PRO A 178 2.54 -12.85 6.62
CA PRO A 178 2.91 -14.25 6.44
C PRO A 178 2.57 -14.71 5.03
N GLU A 179 3.53 -15.34 4.38
CA GLU A 179 3.32 -16.09 3.15
C GLU A 179 3.37 -17.58 3.50
N LYS A 180 2.26 -18.26 3.34
CA LYS A 180 2.12 -19.66 3.78
C LYS A 180 2.46 -20.65 2.68
N TYR A 181 2.15 -20.30 1.44
CA TYR A 181 2.29 -21.17 0.30
C TYR A 181 2.46 -20.33 -0.97
N ASP A 182 3.41 -20.72 -1.78
CA ASP A 182 3.61 -20.18 -3.12
C ASP A 182 3.98 -21.35 -4.05
N PHE A 183 3.17 -21.59 -5.06
CA PHE A 183 3.34 -22.64 -6.03
C PHE A 183 3.24 -22.10 -7.45
N VAL A 184 4.20 -22.43 -8.25
CA VAL A 184 4.23 -22.12 -9.68
C VAL A 184 4.43 -23.43 -10.45
N GLY A 185 3.52 -23.72 -11.37
CA GLY A 185 3.55 -24.90 -12.24
C GLY A 185 3.54 -24.52 -13.71
N LEU A 186 4.25 -25.28 -14.52
CA LEU A 186 4.19 -25.20 -15.97
C LEU A 186 4.02 -26.60 -16.53
N ASP A 187 2.83 -26.87 -17.07
CA ASP A 187 2.51 -28.16 -17.69
C ASP A 187 2.73 -28.12 -19.20
N ALA A 188 3.37 -29.16 -19.71
CA ALA A 188 3.59 -29.35 -21.14
C ALA A 188 2.27 -29.56 -21.92
N PRO A 189 2.26 -29.29 -23.23
CA PRO A 189 1.11 -29.56 -24.09
C PRO A 189 0.58 -30.98 -23.95
N ALA A 190 -0.70 -31.11 -23.65
CA ALA A 190 -1.39 -32.37 -23.45
C ALA A 190 -2.83 -32.25 -23.95
N ALA A 191 -3.53 -33.37 -24.11
CA ALA A 191 -4.94 -33.37 -24.50
C ALA A 191 -5.82 -32.60 -23.49
N ALA A 192 -5.49 -32.66 -22.21
CA ALA A 192 -6.18 -31.90 -21.15
C ALA A 192 -6.04 -30.39 -21.29
N ASN A 193 -4.94 -29.91 -21.87
CA ASN A 193 -4.63 -28.47 -22.05
C ASN A 193 -4.93 -28.04 -23.50
N SER A 194 -5.69 -28.84 -24.28
CA SER A 194 -5.99 -28.57 -25.69
C SER A 194 -4.73 -28.36 -26.55
N GLY A 195 -3.62 -29.02 -26.21
CA GLY A 195 -2.36 -28.90 -26.94
C GLY A 195 -1.53 -27.65 -26.56
N ASN A 196 -1.92 -26.88 -25.54
CA ASN A 196 -1.28 -25.68 -25.11
C ASN A 196 -0.38 -25.92 -23.88
N TRP A 197 0.59 -25.02 -23.64
CA TRP A 197 1.26 -24.93 -22.35
C TRP A 197 0.31 -24.32 -21.33
N LEU A 198 0.20 -24.92 -20.13
CA LEU A 198 -0.56 -24.36 -19.02
C LEU A 198 0.42 -23.81 -17.98
N TYR A 199 0.36 -22.50 -17.77
CA TYR A 199 0.97 -21.87 -16.60
C TYR A 199 -0.08 -21.77 -15.49
N TYR A 200 0.30 -22.15 -14.27
CA TYR A 200 -0.54 -22.08 -13.09
C TYR A 200 0.26 -21.53 -11.91
N GLU A 201 -0.32 -20.57 -11.21
CA GLU A 201 0.26 -19.99 -10.00
C GLU A 201 -0.79 -19.94 -8.89
N GLN A 202 -0.40 -20.35 -7.69
CA GLN A 202 -1.25 -20.30 -6.50
C GLN A 202 -0.44 -19.78 -5.30
N SER A 203 -0.98 -18.82 -4.56
CA SER A 203 -0.38 -18.29 -3.34
C SER A 203 -1.38 -18.10 -2.22
N TYR A 204 -0.88 -18.26 -0.97
CA TYR A 204 -1.61 -17.97 0.26
C TYR A 204 -0.78 -16.97 1.06
N ASP A 205 -1.21 -15.75 1.07
CA ASP A 205 -0.63 -14.65 1.82
C ASP A 205 -1.69 -13.95 2.67
N ASP A 206 -1.26 -13.26 3.70
CA ASP A 206 -2.13 -12.52 4.60
C ASP A 206 -1.41 -11.28 5.14
N VAL A 207 -2.15 -10.32 5.67
CA VAL A 207 -1.63 -9.16 6.37
C VAL A 207 -2.29 -9.09 7.74
N LEU A 208 -1.48 -9.08 8.78
CA LEU A 208 -1.94 -9.10 10.15
C LEU A 208 -1.36 -7.95 10.96
N LEU A 209 -2.24 -7.19 11.62
CA LEU A 209 -1.88 -6.19 12.61
C LEU A 209 -1.65 -6.87 13.96
N LEU A 210 -0.50 -6.66 14.57
CA LEU A 210 -0.21 -7.19 15.89
C LEU A 210 -0.98 -6.44 16.98
N LYS A 211 -1.99 -7.10 17.55
CA LYS A 211 -2.87 -6.51 18.58
C LYS A 211 -2.11 -5.82 19.72
N PRO A 212 -1.02 -6.34 20.32
CA PRO A 212 -0.29 -5.64 21.38
C PRO A 212 0.40 -4.35 20.94
N LYS A 213 0.58 -4.15 19.64
CA LYS A 213 1.32 -3.01 19.06
C LYS A 213 0.43 -2.09 18.20
N PHE A 214 -0.87 -2.25 18.26
CA PHE A 214 -1.83 -1.55 17.39
C PHE A 214 -1.74 -0.03 17.43
N LYS A 215 -1.19 0.56 18.52
CA LYS A 215 -0.96 2.01 18.62
C LYS A 215 0.18 2.51 17.72
N GLY A 216 0.95 1.61 17.13
CA GLY A 216 2.03 1.94 16.18
C GLY A 216 1.57 2.04 14.74
N ILE A 217 0.28 2.24 14.49
CA ILE A 217 -0.27 2.60 13.20
C ILE A 217 -1.38 3.63 13.38
N GLU A 218 -1.31 4.73 12.62
CA GLU A 218 -2.32 5.77 12.56
C GLU A 218 -2.62 6.14 11.11
N PHE A 219 -3.84 6.59 10.88
CA PHE A 219 -4.33 6.96 9.56
C PHE A 219 -4.85 8.38 9.52
N PHE A 220 -4.68 9.01 8.38
CA PHE A 220 -5.36 10.23 7.98
C PHE A 220 -6.16 9.91 6.72
N ILE A 221 -7.48 10.09 6.75
CA ILE A 221 -8.38 9.77 5.63
C ILE A 221 -9.08 11.03 5.14
N ALA A 222 -9.50 11.04 3.88
CA ALA A 222 -10.31 12.11 3.35
C ALA A 222 -11.64 12.22 4.11
N GLU A 223 -12.10 13.45 4.33
CA GLU A 223 -13.48 13.68 4.74
C GLU A 223 -14.44 13.05 3.73
N LYS A 224 -15.60 12.63 4.20
CA LYS A 224 -16.66 12.19 3.30
C LYS A 224 -17.15 13.44 2.57
N ASP A 225 -17.00 13.46 1.25
CA ASP A 225 -17.57 14.52 0.45
C ASP A 225 -19.08 14.60 0.72
N THR A 226 -19.48 15.66 1.42
CA THR A 226 -20.91 15.97 1.70
C THR A 226 -21.55 16.67 0.49
N HIS A 227 -21.18 16.25 -0.72
CA HIS A 227 -21.83 16.69 -1.95
C HIS A 227 -22.55 15.49 -2.58
N GLY A 228 -23.79 15.32 -2.13
CA GLY A 228 -24.82 14.53 -2.77
C GLY A 228 -25.98 15.45 -3.13
#